data_cc29a15fc5aba7c2e08da5c8f527f5cd
#
_entry.id   cc29a15fc5aba7c2e08da5c8f527f5cd
#
_cell.length_a   1.000
_cell.length_b   1.000
_cell.length_c   1.000
_cell.angle_alpha   90.00
_cell.angle_beta   90.00
_cell.angle_gamma   90.00
#
_symmetry.space_group_name_H-M   'P 1'
#
loop_
_entity.id
_entity.type
_entity.pdbx_description
1 polymer ?
#
loop_
_entity_poly.entity_id
_entity_poly.type
_entity_poly.pdbx_seq_one_letter_code
_entity_poly.pdbx_strand_id
1 'polypeptide(L)'
;MKKHRLQAKPLNLRSRLSALALGLAAAGMLAAAGAMAAEVKTIEPGKLTIGLNGDMPMTQIKDGQLSGTDGELMAYVAKKLGLEPNPKQMDWAAEIESTKQGKLDIMHGAMGWLESRTKIMILSEPIYYFGTLLAQKQDTNYHSFADMKGRKVGTVNGFTLVPELKTVDGIGEVKLYDTSDGVMQDLLAGRIDMAILDPPLMQYAISQHPEWKLKQIPVDPEPAKYPVMSTKYNVIFGINKNEPELAEAVNAAIKDIWKECLNVKTMAKYGLSDKAWFIPPEKNPRIEVDRDATYKAPTADHCF
;
A
#
# COMPACT_ATOMS: atom_id res chain seq x y z
N MET A 1 5.06 -67.74 -76.24
CA MET A 1 5.46 -67.62 -74.83
C MET A 1 6.39 -66.37 -74.67
N LYS A 2 5.85 -65.27 -74.21
CA LYS A 2 6.63 -64.04 -74.00
C LYS A 2 6.76 -63.85 -72.48
N LYS A 3 8.01 -63.83 -71.98
CA LYS A 3 8.35 -63.49 -70.59
C LYS A 3 8.39 -61.98 -70.41
N HIS A 4 7.55 -61.43 -69.58
CA HIS A 4 7.63 -60.03 -69.13
C HIS A 4 8.59 -59.96 -67.91
N ARG A 5 9.66 -59.20 -68.02
CA ARG A 5 10.55 -58.75 -66.95
C ARG A 5 9.99 -57.51 -66.30
N LEU A 6 9.68 -57.57 -64.99
CA LEU A 6 9.40 -56.44 -64.18
C LEU A 6 10.73 -55.75 -63.75
N GLN A 7 10.89 -54.50 -64.18
CA GLN A 7 12.02 -53.66 -63.70
C GLN A 7 11.59 -52.95 -62.39
N ALA A 8 12.31 -53.17 -61.33
CA ALA A 8 12.18 -52.43 -60.10
C ALA A 8 12.90 -51.05 -60.23
N LYS A 9 12.17 -49.95 -59.90
CA LYS A 9 12.74 -48.61 -59.81
C LYS A 9 13.45 -48.44 -58.44
N PRO A 10 14.65 -47.79 -58.38
CA PRO A 10 15.33 -47.53 -57.13
C PRO A 10 14.59 -46.44 -56.33
N LEU A 11 14.34 -46.71 -55.03
CA LEU A 11 13.84 -45.74 -54.05
C LEU A 11 14.92 -44.71 -53.75
N ASN A 12 14.57 -43.46 -53.93
CA ASN A 12 15.43 -42.31 -53.65
C ASN A 12 15.57 -42.08 -52.11
N LEU A 13 16.70 -42.46 -51.52
CA LEU A 13 17.01 -42.44 -50.08
C LEU A 13 17.25 -41.01 -49.55
N ARG A 14 17.20 -39.97 -50.39
CA ARG A 14 17.52 -38.57 -50.01
C ARG A 14 16.35 -37.80 -49.43
N SER A 15 15.13 -38.26 -49.51
CA SER A 15 13.92 -37.54 -49.03
C SER A 15 13.55 -37.82 -47.56
N ARG A 16 14.19 -38.79 -46.89
CA ARG A 16 13.86 -39.15 -45.49
C ARG A 16 14.77 -38.49 -44.43
N LEU A 17 15.87 -37.90 -44.83
CA LEU A 17 16.76 -37.17 -43.88
C LEU A 17 16.39 -35.72 -43.65
N SER A 18 15.57 -35.10 -44.54
CA SER A 18 15.13 -33.70 -44.39
C SER A 18 13.91 -33.53 -43.46
N ALA A 19 13.14 -34.58 -43.23
CA ALA A 19 11.97 -34.52 -42.35
C ALA A 19 12.28 -34.70 -40.84
N LEU A 20 13.46 -35.32 -40.51
CA LEU A 20 13.86 -35.45 -39.11
C LEU A 20 14.58 -34.20 -38.55
N ALA A 21 15.16 -33.38 -39.41
CA ALA A 21 15.84 -32.17 -38.97
C ALA A 21 14.89 -31.00 -38.63
N LEU A 22 13.67 -30.94 -39.20
CA LEU A 22 12.69 -29.92 -38.86
C LEU A 22 11.87 -30.24 -37.59
N GLY A 23 11.81 -31.50 -37.17
CA GLY A 23 11.11 -31.90 -35.95
C GLY A 23 11.85 -31.56 -34.65
N LEU A 24 13.19 -31.50 -34.66
CA LEU A 24 14.00 -31.16 -33.47
C LEU A 24 14.14 -29.64 -33.26
N ALA A 25 13.99 -28.82 -34.30
CA ALA A 25 14.06 -27.35 -34.18
C ALA A 25 12.77 -26.75 -33.61
N ALA A 26 11.60 -27.39 -33.81
CA ALA A 26 10.33 -26.95 -33.23
C ALA A 26 10.13 -27.32 -31.74
N ALA A 27 10.77 -28.39 -31.26
CA ALA A 27 10.74 -28.79 -29.85
C ALA A 27 11.68 -27.95 -28.98
N GLY A 28 12.70 -27.30 -29.56
CA GLY A 28 13.65 -26.43 -28.83
C GLY A 28 13.13 -25.01 -28.61
N MET A 29 12.12 -24.55 -29.34
CA MET A 29 11.57 -23.17 -29.20
C MET A 29 10.41 -23.04 -28.21
N LEU A 30 9.81 -24.15 -27.73
CA LEU A 30 8.78 -24.10 -26.68
C LEU A 30 9.35 -24.16 -25.26
N ALA A 31 10.67 -24.42 -25.10
CA ALA A 31 11.30 -24.52 -23.78
C ALA A 31 11.90 -23.17 -23.29
N ALA A 32 11.83 -22.10 -24.10
CA ALA A 32 12.42 -20.79 -23.75
C ALA A 32 11.42 -19.74 -23.26
N ALA A 33 10.16 -20.09 -23.04
CA ALA A 33 9.12 -19.15 -22.59
C ALA A 33 8.74 -19.32 -21.10
N GLY A 34 9.58 -19.97 -20.32
CA GLY A 34 9.40 -20.13 -18.88
C GLY A 34 10.62 -19.63 -18.14
N ALA A 35 10.95 -18.33 -18.24
CA ALA A 35 11.64 -17.68 -17.13
C ALA A 35 10.63 -17.68 -15.99
N MET A 36 10.61 -18.75 -15.19
CA MET A 36 9.87 -18.80 -13.92
C MET A 36 10.38 -17.60 -13.13
N ALA A 37 9.53 -16.58 -12.95
CA ALA A 37 9.73 -15.64 -11.86
C ALA A 37 10.02 -16.53 -10.63
N ALA A 38 11.12 -16.27 -9.94
CA ALA A 38 11.44 -17.02 -8.72
C ALA A 38 10.17 -17.02 -7.87
N GLU A 39 9.72 -18.20 -7.47
CA GLU A 39 8.50 -18.35 -6.67
C GLU A 39 8.71 -17.57 -5.38
N VAL A 40 7.94 -16.47 -5.22
CA VAL A 40 8.04 -15.62 -4.05
C VAL A 40 7.55 -16.43 -2.85
N LYS A 41 8.41 -16.62 -1.86
CA LYS A 41 8.06 -17.33 -0.63
C LYS A 41 7.05 -16.52 0.15
N THR A 42 5.96 -17.18 0.59
CA THR A 42 4.91 -16.65 1.45
C THR A 42 4.58 -17.64 2.56
N ILE A 43 3.84 -17.21 3.58
CA ILE A 43 3.42 -18.06 4.72
C ILE A 43 2.60 -19.25 4.20
N GLU A 44 1.63 -18.99 3.31
CA GLU A 44 0.86 -20.03 2.61
C GLU A 44 1.32 -20.07 1.14
N PRO A 45 1.89 -21.18 0.64
CA PRO A 45 2.33 -21.26 -0.74
C PRO A 45 1.23 -20.88 -1.74
N GLY A 46 1.56 -20.00 -2.68
CA GLY A 46 0.63 -19.51 -3.71
C GLY A 46 -0.38 -18.47 -3.24
N LYS A 47 -0.38 -18.10 -1.96
CA LYS A 47 -1.26 -17.07 -1.41
C LYS A 47 -0.46 -15.93 -0.80
N LEU A 48 -1.04 -14.73 -0.82
CA LEU A 48 -0.55 -13.57 -0.10
C LEU A 48 -1.47 -13.32 1.09
N THR A 49 -0.98 -13.56 2.31
CA THR A 49 -1.73 -13.33 3.56
C THR A 49 -1.64 -11.87 3.95
N ILE A 50 -2.76 -11.16 3.80
CA ILE A 50 -2.84 -9.70 3.81
C ILE A 50 -3.61 -9.21 5.03
N GLY A 51 -2.97 -8.39 5.89
CA GLY A 51 -3.64 -7.67 6.96
C GLY A 51 -4.31 -6.39 6.47
N LEU A 52 -5.49 -6.08 7.03
CA LEU A 52 -6.21 -4.82 6.80
C LEU A 52 -7.14 -4.50 7.97
N ASN A 53 -7.37 -3.18 8.21
CA ASN A 53 -8.24 -2.74 9.29
C ASN A 53 -9.71 -2.52 8.86
N GLY A 54 -9.98 -2.35 7.56
CA GLY A 54 -11.33 -2.15 7.04
C GLY A 54 -11.76 -0.70 6.95
N ASP A 55 -10.87 0.27 7.14
CA ASP A 55 -11.14 1.71 7.10
C ASP A 55 -11.30 2.21 5.66
N MET A 56 -12.53 2.50 5.25
CA MET A 56 -12.81 3.13 3.95
C MET A 56 -12.39 4.61 3.94
N PRO A 57 -11.88 5.13 2.82
CA PRO A 57 -11.82 4.54 1.48
C PRO A 57 -10.57 3.69 1.21
N MET A 58 -9.68 3.45 2.20
CA MET A 58 -8.43 2.76 1.95
C MET A 58 -8.60 1.26 1.81
N THR A 59 -9.27 0.62 2.77
CA THR A 59 -9.30 -0.84 2.86
C THR A 59 -10.69 -1.37 3.18
N GLN A 60 -11.12 -2.41 2.46
CA GLN A 60 -12.35 -3.16 2.75
C GLN A 60 -12.26 -4.54 2.12
N ILE A 61 -12.96 -5.52 2.70
CA ILE A 61 -13.32 -6.77 2.03
C ILE A 61 -14.76 -6.65 1.55
N LYS A 62 -14.95 -6.65 0.23
CA LYS A 62 -16.28 -6.63 -0.40
C LYS A 62 -16.43 -7.85 -1.29
N ASP A 63 -17.47 -8.65 -1.05
CA ASP A 63 -17.72 -9.90 -1.78
C ASP A 63 -16.51 -10.85 -1.82
N GLY A 64 -15.76 -10.90 -0.71
CA GLY A 64 -14.54 -11.71 -0.56
C GLY A 64 -13.29 -11.13 -1.24
N GLN A 65 -13.37 -9.93 -1.85
CA GLN A 65 -12.28 -9.28 -2.56
C GLN A 65 -11.80 -8.02 -1.85
N LEU A 66 -10.52 -7.70 -2.03
CA LEU A 66 -9.95 -6.43 -1.58
C LEU A 66 -10.56 -5.25 -2.35
N SER A 67 -10.97 -4.24 -1.63
CA SER A 67 -11.58 -3.00 -2.14
C SER A 67 -11.03 -1.79 -1.39
N GLY A 68 -11.26 -0.60 -1.92
CA GLY A 68 -10.68 0.64 -1.41
C GLY A 68 -9.40 1.02 -2.16
N THR A 69 -8.88 2.24 -1.89
CA THR A 69 -7.70 2.76 -2.61
C THR A 69 -6.50 1.83 -2.48
N ASP A 70 -6.13 1.50 -1.24
CA ASP A 70 -4.98 0.63 -0.95
C ASP A 70 -5.31 -0.83 -1.25
N GLY A 71 -6.57 -1.26 -1.00
CA GLY A 71 -7.03 -2.61 -1.27
C GLY A 71 -6.97 -2.98 -2.75
N GLU A 72 -7.38 -2.07 -3.66
CA GLU A 72 -7.26 -2.29 -5.10
C GLU A 72 -5.79 -2.34 -5.56
N LEU A 73 -4.92 -1.49 -4.98
CA LEU A 73 -3.48 -1.53 -5.27
C LEU A 73 -2.85 -2.83 -4.75
N MET A 74 -3.25 -3.30 -3.57
CA MET A 74 -2.80 -4.58 -3.02
C MET A 74 -3.27 -5.77 -3.87
N ALA A 75 -4.52 -5.74 -4.37
CA ALA A 75 -5.01 -6.75 -5.31
C ALA A 75 -4.21 -6.76 -6.62
N TYR A 76 -3.82 -5.59 -7.13
CA TYR A 76 -2.92 -5.49 -8.28
C TYR A 76 -1.55 -6.11 -7.98
N VAL A 77 -0.96 -5.80 -6.81
CA VAL A 77 0.31 -6.40 -6.37
C VAL A 77 0.20 -7.93 -6.34
N ALA A 78 -0.78 -8.48 -5.64
CA ALA A 78 -0.97 -9.94 -5.56
C ALA A 78 -1.08 -10.58 -6.95
N LYS A 79 -1.87 -9.97 -7.85
CA LYS A 79 -2.02 -10.43 -9.23
C LYS A 79 -0.69 -10.40 -10.01
N LYS A 80 0.12 -9.34 -9.85
CA LYS A 80 1.43 -9.22 -10.51
C LYS A 80 2.41 -10.30 -10.04
N LEU A 81 2.32 -10.69 -8.79
CA LEU A 81 3.14 -11.74 -8.18
C LEU A 81 2.60 -13.16 -8.48
N GLY A 82 1.42 -13.29 -9.10
CA GLY A 82 0.78 -14.58 -9.34
C GLY A 82 0.26 -15.24 -8.05
N LEU A 83 0.00 -14.45 -7.00
CA LEU A 83 -0.47 -14.92 -5.70
C LEU A 83 -1.98 -14.69 -5.55
N GLU A 84 -2.66 -15.63 -4.90
CA GLU A 84 -4.06 -15.48 -4.50
C GLU A 84 -4.16 -14.60 -3.22
N PRO A 85 -4.96 -13.51 -3.21
CA PRO A 85 -5.17 -12.74 -2.00
C PRO A 85 -5.85 -13.55 -0.89
N ASN A 86 -5.29 -13.53 0.32
CA ASN A 86 -5.86 -14.14 1.52
C ASN A 86 -6.03 -13.06 2.62
N PRO A 87 -7.08 -12.21 2.51
CA PRO A 87 -7.24 -11.07 3.41
C PRO A 87 -7.67 -11.49 4.82
N LYS A 88 -7.10 -10.79 5.82
CA LYS A 88 -7.39 -10.96 7.26
C LYS A 88 -7.71 -9.59 7.85
N GLN A 89 -8.98 -9.35 8.17
CA GLN A 89 -9.38 -8.10 8.81
C GLN A 89 -9.17 -8.17 10.32
N MET A 90 -8.54 -7.14 10.88
CA MET A 90 -8.28 -7.00 12.32
C MET A 90 -8.02 -5.53 12.68
N ASP A 91 -7.99 -5.20 13.97
CA ASP A 91 -7.66 -3.85 14.43
C ASP A 91 -6.21 -3.48 14.09
N TRP A 92 -5.95 -2.20 13.87
CA TRP A 92 -4.66 -1.68 13.41
C TRP A 92 -3.45 -2.14 14.26
N ALA A 93 -3.58 -2.11 15.59
CA ALA A 93 -2.52 -2.55 16.48
C ALA A 93 -2.26 -4.07 16.37
N ALA A 94 -3.31 -4.86 16.19
CA ALA A 94 -3.20 -6.30 15.97
C ALA A 94 -2.57 -6.63 14.62
N GLU A 95 -2.84 -5.82 13.60
CA GLU A 95 -2.26 -5.93 12.26
C GLU A 95 -0.74 -5.72 12.29
N ILE A 96 -0.27 -4.65 12.96
CA ILE A 96 1.17 -4.40 13.17
C ILE A 96 1.83 -5.57 13.90
N GLU A 97 1.25 -6.04 15.00
CA GLU A 97 1.84 -7.11 15.80
C GLU A 97 1.82 -8.46 15.05
N SER A 98 0.76 -8.74 14.27
CA SER A 98 0.67 -9.95 13.45
C SER A 98 1.72 -9.98 12.34
N THR A 99 1.97 -8.84 11.67
CA THR A 99 3.02 -8.72 10.66
C THR A 99 4.41 -8.93 11.29
N LYS A 100 4.67 -8.28 12.42
CA LYS A 100 5.91 -8.42 13.19
C LYS A 100 6.17 -9.88 13.61
N GLN A 101 5.12 -10.60 13.98
CA GLN A 101 5.19 -12.02 14.37
C GLN A 101 5.28 -12.99 13.18
N GLY A 102 5.24 -12.50 11.95
CA GLY A 102 5.25 -13.34 10.75
C GLY A 102 3.96 -14.13 10.54
N LYS A 103 2.82 -13.63 11.03
CA LYS A 103 1.49 -14.21 10.80
C LYS A 103 0.79 -13.62 9.58
N LEU A 104 1.30 -12.53 9.07
CA LEU A 104 0.90 -11.88 7.82
C LEU A 104 2.13 -11.73 6.93
N ASP A 105 1.99 -11.94 5.63
CA ASP A 105 3.02 -11.64 4.64
C ASP A 105 3.17 -10.13 4.49
N ILE A 106 2.04 -9.43 4.44
CA ILE A 106 1.96 -7.99 4.15
C ILE A 106 0.74 -7.38 4.83
N MET A 107 0.85 -6.10 5.19
CA MET A 107 -0.25 -5.30 5.73
C MET A 107 -0.40 -3.98 4.99
N HIS A 108 -1.62 -3.42 4.97
CA HIS A 108 -1.93 -2.14 4.37
C HIS A 108 -3.10 -1.42 5.04
N GLY A 109 -3.25 -0.13 4.80
CA GLY A 109 -4.31 0.72 5.36
C GLY A 109 -3.76 2.08 5.72
N ALA A 110 -3.36 2.88 4.72
CA ALA A 110 -2.77 4.21 4.89
C ALA A 110 -1.53 4.24 5.81
N MET A 111 -0.77 3.16 5.89
CA MET A 111 0.37 3.05 6.81
C MET A 111 1.44 4.10 6.51
N GLY A 112 1.60 5.09 7.40
CA GLY A 112 2.69 6.05 7.33
C GLY A 112 4.04 5.41 7.67
N TRP A 113 5.10 5.76 6.93
CA TRP A 113 6.46 5.35 7.26
C TRP A 113 6.90 5.94 8.61
N LEU A 114 7.57 5.13 9.43
CA LEU A 114 8.19 5.53 10.68
C LEU A 114 9.48 4.72 10.89
N GLU A 115 10.57 5.38 11.31
CA GLU A 115 11.86 4.73 11.53
C GLU A 115 11.76 3.49 12.45
N SER A 116 11.01 3.59 13.54
CA SER A 116 10.85 2.46 14.48
C SER A 116 10.23 1.22 13.84
N ARG A 117 9.43 1.37 12.78
CA ARG A 117 8.82 0.26 12.04
C ARG A 117 9.82 -0.51 11.19
N THR A 118 10.92 0.13 10.74
CA THR A 118 11.99 -0.56 9.99
C THR A 118 12.67 -1.65 10.83
N LYS A 119 12.58 -1.55 12.16
CA LYS A 119 13.14 -2.55 13.09
C LYS A 119 12.31 -3.83 13.18
N ILE A 120 11.03 -3.77 12.84
CA ILE A 120 10.07 -4.87 13.03
C ILE A 120 9.50 -5.44 11.73
N MET A 121 9.56 -4.70 10.62
CA MET A 121 9.08 -5.11 9.30
C MET A 121 9.89 -4.45 8.18
N ILE A 122 9.77 -4.95 6.95
CA ILE A 122 10.30 -4.28 5.77
C ILE A 122 9.23 -3.31 5.28
N LEU A 123 9.63 -2.06 4.96
CA LEU A 123 8.73 -1.02 4.52
C LEU A 123 8.88 -0.80 3.01
N SER A 124 7.78 -0.91 2.27
CA SER A 124 7.78 -0.81 0.80
C SER A 124 8.13 0.60 0.30
N GLU A 125 8.23 0.75 -1.02
CA GLU A 125 8.14 2.05 -1.68
C GLU A 125 6.77 2.70 -1.39
N PRO A 126 6.68 4.04 -1.39
CA PRO A 126 5.42 4.72 -1.13
C PRO A 126 4.43 4.54 -2.28
N ILE A 127 3.14 4.52 -1.93
CA ILE A 127 2.03 4.45 -2.89
C ILE A 127 1.32 5.80 -3.08
N TYR A 128 1.37 6.67 -2.09
CA TYR A 128 0.98 8.09 -2.10
C TYR A 128 1.52 8.79 -0.84
N TYR A 129 1.12 10.06 -0.59
CA TYR A 129 1.61 10.88 0.51
C TYR A 129 0.48 11.70 1.12
N PHE A 130 0.50 11.93 2.44
CA PHE A 130 -0.35 12.91 3.10
C PHE A 130 0.33 13.51 4.35
N GLY A 131 -0.12 14.67 4.80
CA GLY A 131 0.32 15.29 6.04
C GLY A 131 -0.69 15.11 7.16
N THR A 132 -0.41 15.69 8.32
CA THR A 132 -1.32 15.69 9.47
C THR A 132 -2.40 16.75 9.31
N LEU A 133 -3.67 16.33 9.42
CA LEU A 133 -4.82 17.24 9.45
C LEU A 133 -5.60 17.06 10.75
N LEU A 134 -6.13 18.17 11.28
CA LEU A 134 -7.00 18.18 12.46
C LEU A 134 -8.45 18.10 12.01
N ALA A 135 -9.09 16.97 12.26
CA ALA A 135 -10.52 16.81 12.08
C ALA A 135 -11.26 17.43 13.27
N GLN A 136 -12.27 18.24 13.00
CA GLN A 136 -12.95 19.07 13.98
C GLN A 136 -14.34 19.47 13.53
N LYS A 137 -15.17 20.01 14.42
CA LYS A 137 -16.47 20.59 14.07
C LYS A 137 -16.31 21.81 13.16
N GLN A 138 -17.27 22.04 12.29
CA GLN A 138 -17.19 23.07 11.27
C GLN A 138 -17.10 24.50 11.83
N ASP A 139 -17.64 24.73 13.02
CA ASP A 139 -17.64 26.00 13.74
C ASP A 139 -16.36 26.28 14.56
N THR A 140 -15.44 25.32 14.68
CA THR A 140 -14.11 25.50 15.31
C THR A 140 -13.04 25.83 14.27
N ASN A 141 -11.86 26.29 14.70
CA ASN A 141 -10.76 26.60 13.77
C ASN A 141 -9.40 26.25 14.39
N TYR A 142 -9.23 25.00 14.82
CA TYR A 142 -7.96 24.51 15.33
C TYR A 142 -7.04 24.19 14.16
N HIS A 143 -5.83 24.76 14.16
CA HIS A 143 -4.85 24.57 13.08
C HIS A 143 -3.40 24.52 13.56
N SER A 144 -3.15 24.65 14.87
CA SER A 144 -1.81 24.65 15.44
C SER A 144 -1.66 23.68 16.60
N PHE A 145 -0.42 23.32 16.95
CA PHE A 145 -0.15 22.54 18.17
C PHE A 145 -0.56 23.28 19.44
N ALA A 146 -0.48 24.62 19.43
CA ALA A 146 -0.94 25.45 20.56
C ALA A 146 -2.45 25.30 20.81
N ASP A 147 -3.25 25.04 19.78
CA ASP A 147 -4.70 24.81 19.92
C ASP A 147 -5.02 23.50 20.67
N MET A 148 -4.07 22.59 20.80
CA MET A 148 -4.25 21.34 21.56
C MET A 148 -4.14 21.54 23.07
N LYS A 149 -3.68 22.73 23.53
CA LYS A 149 -3.50 23.01 24.94
C LYS A 149 -4.83 22.92 25.70
N GLY A 150 -4.82 22.08 26.74
CA GLY A 150 -5.99 21.82 27.60
C GLY A 150 -7.13 21.04 26.90
N ARG A 151 -6.94 20.58 25.65
CA ARG A 151 -7.98 19.90 24.84
C ARG A 151 -7.76 18.41 24.77
N LYS A 152 -8.84 17.69 24.46
CA LYS A 152 -8.84 16.26 24.24
C LYS A 152 -8.68 15.97 22.75
N VAL A 153 -7.60 15.28 22.40
CA VAL A 153 -7.29 14.88 21.02
C VAL A 153 -7.44 13.38 20.89
N GLY A 154 -8.30 12.93 20.00
CA GLY A 154 -8.52 11.50 19.72
C GLY A 154 -7.73 11.02 18.51
N THR A 155 -7.20 9.79 18.59
CA THR A 155 -6.57 9.10 17.46
C THR A 155 -6.57 7.59 17.69
N VAL A 156 -6.17 6.81 16.68
CA VAL A 156 -6.11 5.34 16.78
C VAL A 156 -4.78 4.90 17.41
N ASN A 157 -4.86 3.91 18.26
CA ASN A 157 -3.69 3.29 18.89
C ASN A 157 -2.76 2.68 17.82
N GLY A 158 -1.45 2.96 17.92
CA GLY A 158 -0.46 2.49 16.97
C GLY A 158 -0.29 3.36 15.71
N PHE A 159 -1.04 4.46 15.56
CA PHE A 159 -0.80 5.41 14.46
C PHE A 159 0.59 6.04 14.58
N THR A 160 1.17 6.37 13.41
CA THR A 160 2.54 6.89 13.25
C THR A 160 2.82 8.10 14.15
N LEU A 161 1.83 8.98 14.33
CA LEU A 161 1.96 10.23 15.07
C LEU A 161 1.84 10.07 16.61
N VAL A 162 1.33 8.97 17.13
CA VAL A 162 0.97 8.80 18.55
C VAL A 162 2.15 9.10 19.52
N PRO A 163 3.38 8.62 19.28
CA PRO A 163 4.49 8.96 20.18
C PRO A 163 4.73 10.45 20.29
N GLU A 164 4.70 11.17 19.17
CA GLU A 164 4.96 12.61 19.14
C GLU A 164 3.76 13.42 19.67
N LEU A 165 2.53 13.03 19.35
CA LEU A 165 1.31 13.67 19.86
C LEU A 165 1.29 13.72 21.40
N LYS A 166 1.77 12.67 22.07
CA LYS A 166 1.89 12.63 23.54
C LYS A 166 2.88 13.61 24.11
N THR A 167 3.77 14.19 23.29
CA THR A 167 4.76 15.17 23.71
C THR A 167 4.32 16.62 23.46
N VAL A 168 3.13 16.83 22.88
CA VAL A 168 2.63 18.18 22.59
C VAL A 168 2.40 18.94 23.90
N ASP A 169 3.01 20.13 23.99
CA ASP A 169 3.03 20.93 25.20
C ASP A 169 1.64 21.33 25.66
N GLY A 170 1.33 20.93 26.89
CA GLY A 170 0.08 21.31 27.54
C GLY A 170 -1.17 20.66 26.93
N ILE A 171 -1.05 19.65 26.06
CA ILE A 171 -2.20 18.87 25.60
C ILE A 171 -3.02 18.36 26.79
N GLY A 172 -4.33 18.47 26.72
CA GLY A 172 -5.19 18.09 27.85
C GLY A 172 -5.29 16.58 28.01
N GLU A 173 -5.58 15.88 26.93
CA GLU A 173 -5.67 14.42 26.89
C GLU A 173 -5.39 13.90 25.49
N VAL A 174 -4.59 12.85 25.36
CA VAL A 174 -4.49 12.04 24.14
C VAL A 174 -5.33 10.79 24.35
N LYS A 175 -6.53 10.74 23.76
CA LYS A 175 -7.42 9.60 23.86
C LYS A 175 -7.16 8.64 22.71
N LEU A 176 -6.76 7.41 23.05
CA LEU A 176 -6.47 6.36 22.08
C LEU A 176 -7.66 5.41 21.94
N TYR A 177 -7.97 5.04 20.70
CA TYR A 177 -9.06 4.15 20.33
C TYR A 177 -8.53 2.95 19.55
N ASP A 178 -9.25 1.87 19.54
CA ASP A 178 -8.91 0.69 18.75
C ASP A 178 -9.30 0.86 17.27
N THR A 179 -10.33 1.68 17.00
CA THR A 179 -10.89 1.90 15.65
C THR A 179 -11.08 3.38 15.33
N SER A 180 -11.01 3.73 14.05
CA SER A 180 -11.33 5.08 13.53
C SER A 180 -12.78 5.47 13.79
N ASP A 181 -13.71 4.51 13.72
CA ASP A 181 -15.13 4.74 14.03
C ASP A 181 -15.33 5.22 15.47
N GLY A 182 -14.61 4.63 16.43
CA GLY A 182 -14.64 5.06 17.82
C GLY A 182 -14.19 6.51 18.01
N VAL A 183 -13.15 6.92 17.30
CA VAL A 183 -12.69 8.32 17.27
C VAL A 183 -13.74 9.24 16.68
N MET A 184 -14.34 8.89 15.53
CA MET A 184 -15.35 9.69 14.86
C MET A 184 -16.61 9.87 15.72
N GLN A 185 -17.09 8.79 16.36
CA GLN A 185 -18.25 8.84 17.26
C GLN A 185 -18.02 9.79 18.44
N ASP A 186 -16.82 9.77 19.02
CA ASP A 186 -16.48 10.65 20.14
C ASP A 186 -16.31 12.10 19.71
N LEU A 187 -15.78 12.37 18.51
CA LEU A 187 -15.72 13.71 17.92
C LEU A 187 -17.12 14.28 17.66
N LEU A 188 -18.01 13.48 17.07
CA LEU A 188 -19.39 13.86 16.80
C LEU A 188 -20.16 14.17 18.10
N ALA A 189 -19.99 13.33 19.10
CA ALA A 189 -20.62 13.50 20.42
C ALA A 189 -19.99 14.62 21.26
N GLY A 190 -18.88 15.24 20.82
CA GLY A 190 -18.18 16.27 21.58
C GLY A 190 -17.45 15.73 22.84
N ARG A 191 -17.13 14.43 22.88
CA ARG A 191 -16.34 13.84 23.97
C ARG A 191 -14.85 14.05 23.79
N ILE A 192 -14.41 14.37 22.57
CA ILE A 192 -13.09 14.91 22.22
C ILE A 192 -13.27 16.22 21.43
N ASP A 193 -12.29 17.12 21.51
CA ASP A 193 -12.34 18.44 20.86
C ASP A 193 -11.91 18.37 19.39
N MET A 194 -10.95 17.51 19.07
CA MET A 194 -10.42 17.28 17.74
C MET A 194 -9.93 15.85 17.60
N ALA A 195 -9.81 15.40 16.34
CA ALA A 195 -9.27 14.10 16.00
C ALA A 195 -8.14 14.23 14.99
N ILE A 196 -7.18 13.29 15.06
CA ILE A 196 -6.18 13.10 14.02
C ILE A 196 -6.37 11.68 13.49
N LEU A 197 -6.93 11.58 12.31
CA LEU A 197 -7.14 10.35 11.54
C LEU A 197 -6.49 10.50 10.17
N ASP A 198 -6.42 9.42 9.42
CA ASP A 198 -5.88 9.48 8.06
C ASP A 198 -6.71 10.43 7.19
N PRO A 199 -6.09 11.45 6.58
CA PRO A 199 -6.82 12.46 5.81
C PRO A 199 -7.71 11.91 4.71
N PRO A 200 -7.33 10.84 3.95
CA PRO A 200 -8.23 10.23 2.98
C PRO A 200 -9.53 9.69 3.61
N LEU A 201 -9.43 9.04 4.79
CA LEU A 201 -10.58 8.53 5.54
C LEU A 201 -11.52 9.67 5.91
N MET A 202 -10.98 10.71 6.52
CA MET A 202 -11.79 11.86 6.97
C MET A 202 -12.42 12.61 5.79
N GLN A 203 -11.68 12.82 4.69
CA GLN A 203 -12.23 13.46 3.50
C GLN A 203 -13.40 12.65 2.92
N TYR A 204 -13.23 11.34 2.83
CA TYR A 204 -14.28 10.43 2.38
C TYR A 204 -15.48 10.45 3.32
N ALA A 205 -15.29 10.27 4.64
CA ALA A 205 -16.36 10.28 5.63
C ALA A 205 -17.15 11.59 5.62
N ILE A 206 -16.48 12.75 5.57
CA ILE A 206 -17.12 14.07 5.48
C ILE A 206 -17.93 14.19 4.18
N SER A 207 -17.44 13.65 3.06
CA SER A 207 -18.15 13.69 1.79
C SER A 207 -19.41 12.82 1.77
N GLN A 208 -19.39 11.67 2.47
CA GLN A 208 -20.53 10.76 2.60
C GLN A 208 -21.57 11.27 3.62
N HIS A 209 -21.14 12.07 4.62
CA HIS A 209 -21.92 12.52 5.76
C HIS A 209 -21.83 14.05 5.97
N PRO A 210 -22.30 14.86 5.03
CA PRO A 210 -22.25 16.32 5.16
C PRO A 210 -23.06 16.84 6.37
N GLU A 211 -24.03 16.06 6.84
CA GLU A 211 -24.82 16.35 8.04
C GLU A 211 -24.01 16.34 9.34
N TRP A 212 -22.84 15.70 9.37
CA TRP A 212 -21.96 15.68 10.54
C TRP A 212 -21.33 17.04 10.83
N LYS A 213 -21.30 17.93 9.85
CA LYS A 213 -20.73 19.29 9.97
C LYS A 213 -19.30 19.25 10.52
N LEU A 214 -18.51 18.33 10.01
CA LEU A 214 -17.07 18.21 10.27
C LEU A 214 -16.27 18.86 9.16
N LYS A 215 -15.04 19.24 9.49
CA LYS A 215 -13.98 19.64 8.54
C LYS A 215 -12.65 19.13 9.03
N GLN A 216 -11.67 19.12 8.12
CA GLN A 216 -10.26 18.90 8.49
C GLN A 216 -9.40 20.05 7.97
N ILE A 217 -8.43 20.48 8.78
CA ILE A 217 -7.52 21.58 8.50
C ILE A 217 -6.10 21.06 8.68
N PRO A 218 -5.15 21.36 7.76
CA PRO A 218 -3.75 21.06 7.97
C PRO A 218 -3.23 21.70 9.27
N VAL A 219 -2.40 20.97 10.01
CA VAL A 219 -1.71 21.56 11.16
C VAL A 219 -0.58 22.45 10.68
N ASP A 220 -0.43 23.63 11.28
CA ASP A 220 0.70 24.53 11.05
C ASP A 220 2.01 23.82 11.47
N PRO A 221 2.99 23.68 10.57
CA PRO A 221 4.14 22.83 10.84
C PRO A 221 5.12 23.47 11.83
N GLU A 222 5.57 22.70 12.81
CA GLU A 222 6.66 23.02 13.73
C GLU A 222 7.75 21.92 13.67
N PRO A 223 8.48 21.74 12.54
CA PRO A 223 9.33 20.58 12.31
C PRO A 223 10.53 20.47 13.26
N ALA A 224 10.95 21.57 13.89
CA ALA A 224 12.00 21.54 14.91
C ALA A 224 11.54 20.86 16.20
N LYS A 225 10.24 20.83 16.48
CA LYS A 225 9.66 20.33 17.73
C LYS A 225 8.82 19.06 17.51
N TYR A 226 8.06 19.04 16.42
CA TYR A 226 7.15 17.95 16.06
C TYR A 226 7.41 17.50 14.61
N PRO A 227 8.58 16.88 14.32
CA PRO A 227 8.99 16.55 12.96
C PRO A 227 8.06 15.53 12.26
N VAL A 228 7.50 14.58 12.99
CA VAL A 228 6.61 13.56 12.43
C VAL A 228 5.28 14.17 11.98
N MET A 229 4.62 14.95 12.84
CA MET A 229 3.34 15.59 12.53
C MET A 229 3.46 16.80 11.61
N SER A 230 4.66 17.37 11.45
CA SER A 230 4.92 18.55 10.61
C SER A 230 5.37 18.20 9.18
N THR A 231 5.48 16.93 8.83
CA THR A 231 5.88 16.50 7.50
C THR A 231 4.81 15.65 6.83
N LYS A 232 4.96 15.42 5.53
CA LYS A 232 4.13 14.41 4.83
C LYS A 232 4.66 13.01 5.12
N TYR A 233 3.75 12.09 5.36
CA TYR A 233 4.05 10.67 5.45
C TYR A 233 4.25 10.06 4.07
N ASN A 234 5.23 9.17 3.96
CA ASN A 234 5.27 8.19 2.88
C ASN A 234 4.28 7.09 3.26
N VAL A 235 3.18 6.94 2.54
CA VAL A 235 2.22 5.85 2.74
C VAL A 235 2.74 4.61 2.04
N ILE A 236 2.91 3.53 2.79
CA ILE A 236 3.65 2.34 2.39
C ILE A 236 2.89 1.07 2.80
N PHE A 237 3.32 -0.07 2.29
CA PHE A 237 2.95 -1.38 2.80
C PHE A 237 3.98 -1.88 3.82
N GLY A 238 3.54 -2.58 4.85
CA GLY A 238 4.38 -3.27 5.81
C GLY A 238 4.51 -4.74 5.44
N ILE A 239 5.74 -5.24 5.30
CA ILE A 239 6.02 -6.60 4.85
C ILE A 239 6.74 -7.36 5.95
N ASN A 240 6.41 -8.63 6.11
CA ASN A 240 7.07 -9.53 7.04
C ASN A 240 8.59 -9.45 6.88
N LYS A 241 9.29 -9.24 8.00
CA LYS A 241 10.75 -9.04 8.00
C LYS A 241 11.53 -10.23 7.45
N ASN A 242 10.93 -11.42 7.48
CA ASN A 242 11.57 -12.65 7.01
C ASN A 242 11.35 -12.92 5.50
N GLU A 243 10.77 -11.97 4.77
CA GLU A 243 10.40 -12.12 3.35
C GLU A 243 10.98 -10.99 2.48
N PRO A 244 12.32 -10.85 2.42
CA PRO A 244 12.96 -9.79 1.64
C PRO A 244 12.68 -9.92 0.13
N GLU A 245 12.58 -11.13 -0.42
CA GLU A 245 12.27 -11.37 -1.82
C GLU A 245 10.83 -10.92 -2.16
N LEU A 246 9.88 -11.12 -1.23
CA LEU A 246 8.53 -10.57 -1.36
C LEU A 246 8.57 -9.03 -1.40
N ALA A 247 9.38 -8.41 -0.54
CA ALA A 247 9.51 -6.96 -0.50
C ALA A 247 10.07 -6.39 -1.80
N GLU A 248 11.06 -7.03 -2.42
CA GLU A 248 11.59 -6.65 -3.73
C GLU A 248 10.52 -6.77 -4.83
N ALA A 249 9.77 -7.88 -4.85
CA ALA A 249 8.70 -8.10 -5.82
C ALA A 249 7.54 -7.09 -5.65
N VAL A 250 7.16 -6.78 -4.40
CA VAL A 250 6.16 -5.74 -4.08
C VAL A 250 6.64 -4.37 -4.57
N ASN A 251 7.90 -4.00 -4.32
CA ASN A 251 8.45 -2.73 -4.77
C ASN A 251 8.50 -2.61 -6.29
N ALA A 252 8.78 -3.71 -7.01
CA ALA A 252 8.70 -3.74 -8.46
C ALA A 252 7.25 -3.49 -8.95
N ALA A 253 6.25 -4.10 -8.32
CA ALA A 253 4.84 -3.86 -8.63
C ALA A 253 4.41 -2.42 -8.30
N ILE A 254 4.90 -1.83 -7.20
CA ILE A 254 4.64 -0.42 -6.85
C ILE A 254 5.22 0.52 -7.90
N LYS A 255 6.39 0.22 -8.46
CA LYS A 255 6.96 1.00 -9.56
C LYS A 255 6.03 1.01 -10.79
N ASP A 256 5.41 -0.14 -11.11
CA ASP A 256 4.41 -0.21 -12.17
C ASP A 256 3.14 0.58 -11.81
N ILE A 257 2.68 0.55 -10.53
CA ILE A 257 1.55 1.35 -10.05
C ILE A 257 1.76 2.83 -10.36
N TRP A 258 2.92 3.39 -10.05
CA TRP A 258 3.25 4.78 -10.34
C TRP A 258 3.33 5.05 -11.84
N LYS A 259 4.00 4.17 -12.60
CA LYS A 259 4.17 4.30 -14.07
C LYS A 259 2.83 4.28 -14.80
N GLU A 260 1.88 3.46 -14.37
CA GLU A 260 0.56 3.28 -14.97
C GLU A 260 -0.50 4.22 -14.37
N CYS A 261 -0.13 5.09 -13.42
CA CYS A 261 -1.01 6.00 -12.70
C CYS A 261 -2.16 5.28 -11.95
N LEU A 262 -1.93 4.05 -11.49
CA LEU A 262 -2.99 3.27 -10.85
C LEU A 262 -3.39 3.87 -9.51
N ASN A 263 -2.44 4.36 -8.71
CA ASN A 263 -2.70 5.07 -7.46
C ASN A 263 -3.58 6.31 -7.68
N VAL A 264 -3.29 7.13 -8.68
CA VAL A 264 -4.11 8.30 -9.05
C VAL A 264 -5.52 7.85 -9.44
N LYS A 265 -5.64 6.84 -10.30
CA LYS A 265 -6.92 6.31 -10.78
C LYS A 265 -7.76 5.69 -9.67
N THR A 266 -7.14 4.92 -8.76
CA THR A 266 -7.88 4.30 -7.65
C THR A 266 -8.36 5.34 -6.64
N MET A 267 -7.49 6.29 -6.26
CA MET A 267 -7.88 7.35 -5.34
C MET A 267 -9.00 8.24 -5.90
N ALA A 268 -8.96 8.54 -7.20
CA ALA A 268 -10.00 9.34 -7.88
C ALA A 268 -11.40 8.69 -7.82
N LYS A 269 -11.51 7.35 -7.82
CA LYS A 269 -12.79 6.63 -7.66
C LYS A 269 -13.50 6.97 -6.35
N TYR A 270 -12.74 7.33 -5.33
CA TYR A 270 -13.23 7.65 -3.99
C TYR A 270 -13.25 9.16 -3.70
N GLY A 271 -13.15 10.00 -4.75
CA GLY A 271 -13.16 11.46 -4.60
C GLY A 271 -11.86 12.07 -4.10
N LEU A 272 -10.76 11.31 -4.14
CA LEU A 272 -9.44 11.73 -3.69
C LEU A 272 -8.56 12.10 -4.90
N SER A 273 -8.94 13.15 -5.63
CA SER A 273 -8.30 13.55 -6.89
C SER A 273 -7.25 14.66 -6.73
N ASP A 274 -7.00 15.13 -5.51
CA ASP A 274 -6.02 16.21 -5.29
C ASP A 274 -4.60 15.73 -5.65
N LYS A 275 -3.95 16.50 -6.51
CA LYS A 275 -2.55 16.26 -6.91
C LYS A 275 -1.59 16.24 -5.72
N ALA A 276 -1.93 16.91 -4.63
CA ALA A 276 -1.14 16.95 -3.41
C ALA A 276 -0.88 15.55 -2.80
N TRP A 277 -1.77 14.58 -3.04
CA TRP A 277 -1.57 13.19 -2.60
C TRP A 277 -0.35 12.50 -3.25
N PHE A 278 0.15 13.03 -4.37
CA PHE A 278 1.21 12.38 -5.16
C PHE A 278 2.50 13.20 -5.19
N ILE A 279 2.60 14.22 -4.34
CA ILE A 279 3.81 15.04 -4.15
C ILE A 279 4.49 14.60 -2.85
N PRO A 280 5.74 14.10 -2.92
CA PRO A 280 6.48 13.64 -1.75
C PRO A 280 6.81 14.80 -0.79
N PRO A 281 7.22 14.49 0.47
CA PRO A 281 7.76 15.49 1.36
C PRO A 281 9.03 16.12 0.79
N GLU A 282 9.23 17.43 0.99
CA GLU A 282 10.42 18.15 0.53
C GLU A 282 11.71 17.55 1.08
N LYS A 283 11.69 17.20 2.37
CA LYS A 283 12.74 16.42 3.04
C LYS A 283 12.18 15.04 3.34
N ASN A 284 12.61 14.04 2.59
CA ASN A 284 12.10 12.69 2.80
C ASN A 284 12.80 12.07 4.04
N PRO A 285 12.04 11.71 5.10
CA PRO A 285 12.61 11.19 6.33
C PRO A 285 13.26 9.79 6.18
N ARG A 286 13.08 9.13 5.03
CA ARG A 286 13.67 7.83 4.73
C ARG A 286 15.13 7.88 4.34
N ILE A 287 15.60 9.05 3.86
CA ILE A 287 16.99 9.22 3.40
C ILE A 287 17.94 8.99 4.57
N GLU A 288 19.00 8.21 4.35
CA GLU A 288 20.00 7.78 5.33
C GLU A 288 19.46 6.89 6.48
N VAL A 289 18.18 6.45 6.39
CA VAL A 289 17.59 5.48 7.33
C VAL A 289 17.38 4.14 6.64
N ASP A 290 16.48 4.08 5.66
CA ASP A 290 16.19 2.88 4.85
C ASP A 290 16.28 3.14 3.35
N ARG A 291 16.75 4.32 2.96
CA ARG A 291 17.08 4.73 1.59
C ARG A 291 18.41 5.49 1.59
N ASP A 292 19.18 5.34 0.51
CA ASP A 292 20.45 6.05 0.36
C ASP A 292 20.24 7.55 0.03
N ALA A 293 21.34 8.32 0.07
CA ALA A 293 21.32 9.77 -0.17
C ALA A 293 20.88 10.18 -1.58
N THR A 294 20.87 9.24 -2.54
CA THR A 294 20.46 9.48 -3.94
C THR A 294 19.00 9.17 -4.19
N TYR A 295 18.29 8.67 -3.19
CA TYR A 295 16.90 8.25 -3.31
C TYR A 295 15.99 9.39 -3.79
N LYS A 296 15.21 9.08 -4.81
CA LYS A 296 14.17 9.96 -5.35
C LYS A 296 12.82 9.30 -5.14
N ALA A 297 12.02 9.88 -4.27
CA ALA A 297 10.66 9.42 -4.05
C ALA A 297 9.82 9.55 -5.34
N PRO A 298 8.96 8.58 -5.66
CA PRO A 298 8.14 8.63 -6.87
C PRO A 298 7.14 9.79 -6.83
N THR A 299 6.82 10.32 -8.03
CA THR A 299 5.79 11.33 -8.26
C THR A 299 4.85 10.90 -9.38
N ALA A 300 3.67 11.51 -9.45
CA ALA A 300 2.69 11.25 -10.51
C ALA A 300 2.52 12.44 -11.47
N ASP A 301 3.54 13.28 -11.67
CA ASP A 301 3.44 14.47 -12.52
C ASP A 301 2.99 14.15 -13.95
N HIS A 302 3.37 12.99 -14.48
CA HIS A 302 3.00 12.49 -15.80
C HIS A 302 1.55 11.97 -15.89
N CYS A 303 0.82 11.95 -14.77
CA CYS A 303 -0.55 11.42 -14.70
C CYS A 303 -1.63 12.51 -14.77
N PHE A 304 -1.23 13.81 -14.77
CA PHE A 304 -2.14 14.96 -14.73
C PHE A 304 -2.05 15.84 -15.97
#